data_cc1c195ecd4fa80e5b72610dc60cb3ba
#
_entry.id   cc1c195ecd4fa80e5b72610dc60cb3ba
#
_cell.length_a   1.000
_cell.length_b   1.000
_cell.length_c   1.000
_cell.angle_alpha   90.00
_cell.angle_beta   90.00
_cell.angle_gamma   90.00
#
_symmetry.space_group_name_H-M   'P 1'
#
loop_
_entity.id
_entity.type
_entity.pdbx_description
1 polymer ?
#
loop_
_entity_poly.entity_id
_entity_poly.type
_entity_poly.pdbx_seq_one_letter_code
_entity_poly.pdbx_strand_id
1 'polypeptide(L)'
;ITSDKRKTALFFQSIGILTPNIVAMRDVKAFPVFIRPYDGSRSTFAYRVDDRKALETFITIVPHPIITEFICGQEYTVDCLSDFSGNVLNIIPRTRLEVSNGVSVKSAVDLDAGIIRDTKTILQALQVKGASTIQLIKTKDDKRFFTEVNLRFGGVAMLGIASGGNFAGKIVDMLQGKRLQFANHSVKDGYVMVAYLNHHFYDPNH
;
A
#
# COMPACT_ATOMS: atom_id res chain seq x y z
N ILE A 1 14.99 1.82 -4.54
CA ILE A 1 13.79 1.96 -5.40
C ILE A 1 12.64 2.42 -4.52
N THR A 2 12.26 1.70 -3.49
CA THR A 2 11.01 1.87 -2.74
C THR A 2 10.93 3.14 -1.85
N SER A 3 12.04 3.79 -1.53
CA SER A 3 12.10 5.05 -0.76
C SER A 3 11.82 6.31 -1.59
N ASP A 4 11.81 6.20 -2.91
CA ASP A 4 11.56 7.31 -3.86
C ASP A 4 10.43 6.91 -4.82
N LYS A 5 9.30 7.59 -4.72
CA LYS A 5 8.09 7.29 -5.52
C LYS A 5 8.30 7.46 -7.02
N ARG A 6 9.25 8.31 -7.45
CA ARG A 6 9.63 8.46 -8.87
C ARG A 6 10.31 7.19 -9.38
N LYS A 7 11.28 6.68 -8.60
CA LYS A 7 11.98 5.42 -8.90
C LYS A 7 11.04 4.22 -8.84
N THR A 8 10.09 4.23 -7.90
CA THR A 8 9.05 3.19 -7.77
C THR A 8 8.14 3.20 -9.01
N ALA A 9 7.70 4.37 -9.47
CA ALA A 9 6.87 4.49 -10.67
C ALA A 9 7.60 3.99 -11.94
N LEU A 10 8.84 4.41 -12.15
CA LEU A 10 9.67 3.92 -13.26
C LEU A 10 9.87 2.40 -13.20
N PHE A 11 10.08 1.86 -12.02
CA PHE A 11 10.18 0.42 -11.83
C PHE A 11 8.86 -0.30 -12.20
N PHE A 12 7.71 0.18 -11.74
CA PHE A 12 6.43 -0.40 -12.11
C PHE A 12 6.22 -0.40 -13.63
N GLN A 13 6.51 0.71 -14.29
CA GLN A 13 6.43 0.83 -15.75
C GLN A 13 7.34 -0.19 -16.45
N SER A 14 8.56 -0.37 -15.94
CA SER A 14 9.55 -1.30 -16.56
C SER A 14 9.13 -2.77 -16.51
N ILE A 15 8.21 -3.14 -15.60
CA ILE A 15 7.68 -4.50 -15.46
C ILE A 15 6.21 -4.62 -15.93
N GLY A 16 5.70 -3.60 -16.64
CA GLY A 16 4.33 -3.62 -17.19
C GLY A 16 3.21 -3.44 -16.15
N ILE A 17 3.53 -2.92 -14.96
CA ILE A 17 2.55 -2.62 -13.90
C ILE A 17 2.08 -1.18 -14.04
N LEU A 18 0.75 -0.98 -14.02
CA LEU A 18 0.17 0.36 -14.08
C LEU A 18 0.48 1.15 -12.80
N THR A 19 0.85 2.40 -12.98
CA THR A 19 1.10 3.38 -11.91
C THR A 19 0.61 4.74 -12.39
N PRO A 20 0.18 5.66 -11.50
CA PRO A 20 -0.19 7.01 -11.91
C PRO A 20 0.97 7.70 -12.64
N ASN A 21 0.69 8.29 -13.79
CA ASN A 21 1.70 9.00 -14.58
C ASN A 21 2.20 10.23 -13.82
N ILE A 22 3.52 10.38 -13.75
CA ILE A 22 4.15 11.59 -13.22
C ILE A 22 4.13 12.65 -14.32
N VAL A 23 3.67 13.86 -13.98
CA VAL A 23 3.51 14.98 -14.91
C VAL A 23 4.31 16.17 -14.41
N ALA A 24 5.07 16.82 -15.31
CA ALA A 24 5.72 18.08 -14.95
C ALA A 24 4.66 19.19 -14.83
N MET A 25 4.85 20.14 -13.92
CA MET A 25 3.89 21.21 -13.66
C MET A 25 3.46 21.97 -14.94
N ARG A 26 4.40 22.25 -15.84
CA ARG A 26 4.15 22.93 -17.12
C ARG A 26 3.27 22.11 -18.08
N ASP A 27 3.27 20.80 -17.93
CA ASP A 27 2.59 19.85 -18.83
C ASP A 27 1.22 19.42 -18.29
N VAL A 28 0.80 19.91 -17.11
CA VAL A 28 -0.54 19.67 -16.56
C VAL A 28 -1.59 20.40 -17.40
N LYS A 29 -2.38 19.63 -18.16
CA LYS A 29 -3.44 20.15 -19.07
C LYS A 29 -4.84 19.91 -18.53
N ALA A 30 -5.01 18.98 -17.60
CA ALA A 30 -6.31 18.59 -17.05
C ALA A 30 -6.23 18.42 -15.54
N PHE A 31 -7.37 18.61 -14.87
CA PHE A 31 -7.56 18.44 -13.44
C PHE A 31 -8.69 17.45 -13.17
N PRO A 32 -8.76 16.81 -12.00
CA PRO A 32 -7.81 16.96 -10.89
C PRO A 32 -6.46 16.25 -11.14
N VAL A 33 -5.42 16.76 -10.44
CA VAL A 33 -4.13 16.08 -10.29
C VAL A 33 -3.88 15.75 -8.81
N PHE A 34 -2.86 14.93 -8.53
CA PHE A 34 -2.46 14.62 -7.17
C PHE A 34 -1.01 15.06 -6.94
N ILE A 35 -0.77 15.82 -5.86
CA ILE A 35 0.56 16.30 -5.48
C ILE A 35 0.96 15.71 -4.12
N ARG A 36 2.21 15.26 -4.00
CA ARG A 36 2.77 14.71 -2.76
C ARG A 36 4.29 14.75 -2.78
N PRO A 37 4.98 14.60 -1.62
CA PRO A 37 6.42 14.40 -1.61
C PRO A 37 6.80 13.07 -2.29
N TYR A 38 7.92 13.07 -3.04
CA TYR A 38 8.44 11.81 -3.61
C TYR A 38 9.04 10.88 -2.56
N ASP A 39 9.46 11.40 -1.38
CA ASP A 39 10.16 10.73 -0.27
C ASP A 39 9.36 10.84 1.01
N GLY A 40 8.23 10.91 1.21
CA GLY A 40 7.45 11.01 2.46
C GLY A 40 6.69 9.72 2.77
N SER A 41 6.11 9.69 3.96
CA SER A 41 5.23 8.63 4.46
C SER A 41 3.98 9.22 5.14
N ARG A 42 2.99 8.36 5.47
CA ARG A 42 1.76 8.72 6.21
C ARG A 42 0.86 9.75 5.53
N SER A 43 0.92 9.90 4.21
CA SER A 43 0.12 10.87 3.43
C SER A 43 0.31 12.33 3.89
N THR A 44 1.40 12.65 4.57
CA THR A 44 1.73 14.02 4.93
C THR A 44 2.01 14.82 3.66
N PHE A 45 1.41 16.01 3.54
CA PHE A 45 1.50 16.87 2.35
C PHE A 45 1.01 16.20 1.04
N ALA A 46 0.03 15.32 1.11
CA ALA A 46 -0.57 14.67 -0.05
C ALA A 46 -1.96 15.26 -0.33
N TYR A 47 -2.13 15.89 -1.49
CA TYR A 47 -3.35 16.64 -1.82
C TYR A 47 -3.86 16.31 -3.22
N ARG A 48 -5.18 16.19 -3.32
CA ARG A 48 -5.88 16.34 -4.58
C ARG A 48 -5.96 17.82 -4.92
N VAL A 49 -5.68 18.16 -6.16
CA VAL A 49 -5.65 19.54 -6.64
C VAL A 49 -6.59 19.67 -7.83
N ASP A 50 -7.57 20.54 -7.72
CA ASP A 50 -8.68 20.62 -8.67
C ASP A 50 -8.52 21.76 -9.70
N ASP A 51 -7.53 22.65 -9.54
CA ASP A 51 -7.28 23.75 -10.48
C ASP A 51 -5.81 24.23 -10.47
N ARG A 52 -5.48 25.07 -11.44
CA ARG A 52 -4.13 25.61 -11.64
C ARG A 52 -3.66 26.50 -10.47
N LYS A 53 -4.50 27.33 -9.92
CA LYS A 53 -4.16 28.25 -8.84
C LYS A 53 -3.81 27.49 -7.55
N ALA A 54 -4.59 26.48 -7.24
CA ALA A 54 -4.29 25.57 -6.13
C ALA A 54 -2.97 24.81 -6.35
N LEU A 55 -2.70 24.35 -7.58
CA LEU A 55 -1.43 23.69 -7.90
C LEU A 55 -0.22 24.61 -7.69
N GLU A 56 -0.30 25.86 -8.12
CA GLU A 56 0.75 26.88 -7.91
C GLU A 56 1.01 27.15 -6.43
N THR A 57 -0.02 27.05 -5.60
CA THR A 57 0.11 27.17 -4.14
C THR A 57 0.76 25.92 -3.55
N PHE A 58 0.23 24.75 -3.88
CA PHE A 58 0.72 23.50 -3.27
C PHE A 58 2.15 23.13 -3.67
N ILE A 59 2.61 23.50 -4.87
CA ILE A 59 3.98 23.24 -5.31
C ILE A 59 5.03 23.93 -4.43
N THR A 60 4.66 25.06 -3.77
CA THR A 60 5.54 25.79 -2.86
C THR A 60 5.50 25.27 -1.41
N ILE A 61 4.44 24.56 -1.04
CA ILE A 61 4.21 24.08 0.33
C ILE A 61 4.69 22.63 0.48
N VAL A 62 4.47 21.80 -0.55
CA VAL A 62 4.84 20.38 -0.52
C VAL A 62 6.36 20.23 -0.67
N PRO A 63 7.06 19.62 0.30
CA PRO A 63 8.49 19.39 0.17
C PRO A 63 8.75 18.34 -0.91
N HIS A 64 9.77 18.54 -1.74
CA HIS A 64 10.17 17.60 -2.80
C HIS A 64 8.98 17.08 -3.63
N PRO A 65 8.18 17.98 -4.24
CA PRO A 65 6.88 17.61 -4.80
C PRO A 65 7.01 16.74 -6.05
N ILE A 66 6.10 15.77 -6.19
CA ILE A 66 5.75 15.15 -7.47
C ILE A 66 4.27 15.36 -7.73
N ILE A 67 3.96 15.61 -9.00
CA ILE A 67 2.59 15.72 -9.49
C ILE A 67 2.30 14.46 -10.28
N THR A 68 1.16 13.83 -10.02
CA THR A 68 0.68 12.68 -10.80
C THR A 68 -0.75 12.94 -11.28
N GLU A 69 -1.19 12.20 -12.27
CA GLU A 69 -2.62 12.11 -12.56
C GLU A 69 -3.37 11.66 -11.30
N PHE A 70 -4.60 12.15 -11.14
CA PHE A 70 -5.48 11.72 -10.06
C PHE A 70 -6.25 10.49 -10.48
N ILE A 71 -6.09 9.39 -9.77
CA ILE A 71 -6.82 8.15 -10.03
C ILE A 71 -8.04 8.08 -9.10
N CYS A 72 -9.23 8.02 -9.68
CA CYS A 72 -10.48 7.83 -8.95
C CYS A 72 -10.78 6.33 -8.83
N GLY A 73 -10.86 5.82 -7.61
CA GLY A 73 -11.12 4.40 -7.37
C GLY A 73 -11.09 4.02 -5.90
N GLN A 74 -11.21 2.72 -5.65
CA GLN A 74 -11.08 2.13 -4.32
C GLN A 74 -9.61 1.97 -3.97
N GLU A 75 -9.20 2.51 -2.83
CA GLU A 75 -7.85 2.29 -2.29
C GLU A 75 -7.73 0.90 -1.68
N TYR A 76 -6.61 0.26 -1.98
CA TYR A 76 -6.20 -1.01 -1.39
C TYR A 76 -4.84 -0.90 -0.73
N THR A 77 -4.67 -1.70 0.30
CA THR A 77 -3.37 -2.04 0.85
C THR A 77 -3.22 -3.56 0.78
N VAL A 78 -2.07 -4.03 0.34
CA VAL A 78 -1.77 -5.46 0.22
C VAL A 78 -0.69 -5.81 1.23
N ASP A 79 -1.03 -6.61 2.23
CA ASP A 79 -0.07 -7.14 3.19
C ASP A 79 0.58 -8.40 2.62
N CYS A 80 1.91 -8.43 2.56
CA CYS A 80 2.66 -9.48 1.89
C CYS A 80 3.72 -10.07 2.81
N LEU A 81 4.02 -11.36 2.60
CA LEU A 81 5.15 -12.05 3.19
C LEU A 81 5.88 -12.85 2.12
N SER A 82 7.19 -12.70 2.06
CA SER A 82 8.09 -13.55 1.28
C SER A 82 9.09 -14.24 2.22
N ASP A 83 9.64 -15.38 1.79
CA ASP A 83 10.69 -16.04 2.55
C ASP A 83 12.05 -15.34 2.38
N PHE A 84 13.08 -15.81 3.07
CA PHE A 84 14.42 -15.23 3.02
C PHE A 84 15.14 -15.48 1.67
N SER A 85 14.59 -16.33 0.82
CA SER A 85 15.04 -16.57 -0.56
C SER A 85 14.28 -15.71 -1.58
N GLY A 86 13.21 -15.00 -1.16
CA GLY A 86 12.37 -14.17 -2.03
C GLY A 86 11.15 -14.90 -2.60
N ASN A 87 10.86 -16.14 -2.17
CA ASN A 87 9.64 -16.81 -2.58
C ASN A 87 8.43 -16.21 -1.84
N VAL A 88 7.40 -15.90 -2.57
CA VAL A 88 6.18 -15.28 -2.02
C VAL A 88 5.37 -16.32 -1.24
N LEU A 89 5.02 -16.02 0.00
CA LEU A 89 4.28 -16.91 0.90
C LEU A 89 2.81 -16.49 1.09
N ASN A 90 2.55 -15.17 1.18
CA ASN A 90 1.21 -14.60 1.26
C ASN A 90 1.10 -13.30 0.50
N ILE A 91 -0.08 -13.05 -0.05
CA ILE A 91 -0.52 -11.76 -0.61
C ILE A 91 -1.96 -11.57 -0.16
N ILE A 92 -2.20 -10.63 0.76
CA ILE A 92 -3.52 -10.40 1.35
C ILE A 92 -3.96 -8.97 1.04
N PRO A 93 -4.69 -8.76 -0.05
CA PRO A 93 -5.28 -7.47 -0.36
C PRO A 93 -6.40 -7.14 0.62
N ARG A 94 -6.52 -5.88 0.97
CA ARG A 94 -7.62 -5.34 1.78
C ARG A 94 -8.02 -3.96 1.29
N THR A 95 -9.31 -3.72 1.27
CA THR A 95 -9.87 -2.40 0.99
C THR A 95 -9.63 -1.46 2.16
N ARG A 96 -9.46 -0.16 1.86
CA ARG A 96 -9.43 0.91 2.84
C ARG A 96 -10.81 1.57 2.86
N LEU A 97 -11.70 1.08 3.74
CA LEU A 97 -13.10 1.53 3.81
C LEU A 97 -13.22 2.89 4.50
N GLU A 98 -12.40 3.12 5.53
CA GLU A 98 -12.31 4.38 6.24
C GLU A 98 -10.87 4.64 6.66
N VAL A 99 -10.42 5.88 6.47
CA VAL A 99 -9.03 6.30 6.72
C VAL A 99 -9.02 7.53 7.62
N SER A 100 -8.20 7.48 8.68
CA SER A 100 -7.92 8.62 9.55
C SER A 100 -6.41 8.83 9.61
N ASN A 101 -5.95 10.06 9.35
CA ASN A 101 -4.52 10.42 9.36
C ASN A 101 -3.62 9.46 8.56
N GLY A 102 -4.09 9.03 7.39
CA GLY A 102 -3.36 8.10 6.51
C GLY A 102 -3.33 6.64 6.97
N VAL A 103 -4.01 6.30 8.07
CA VAL A 103 -4.15 4.92 8.58
C VAL A 103 -5.59 4.46 8.40
N SER A 104 -5.79 3.22 7.93
CA SER A 104 -7.14 2.67 7.83
C SER A 104 -7.68 2.35 9.22
N VAL A 105 -8.83 2.93 9.55
CA VAL A 105 -9.59 2.62 10.78
C VAL A 105 -10.68 1.59 10.51
N LYS A 106 -11.06 1.40 9.25
CA LYS A 106 -11.95 0.31 8.82
C LYS A 106 -11.41 -0.28 7.52
N SER A 107 -11.26 -1.59 7.48
CA SER A 107 -10.74 -2.34 6.33
C SER A 107 -11.44 -3.69 6.23
N ALA A 108 -11.53 -4.21 5.00
CA ALA A 108 -12.00 -5.56 4.74
C ALA A 108 -10.99 -6.30 3.85
N VAL A 109 -10.76 -7.58 4.12
CA VAL A 109 -10.01 -8.46 3.22
C VAL A 109 -10.82 -8.61 1.93
N ASP A 110 -10.15 -8.51 0.79
CA ASP A 110 -10.72 -8.72 -0.53
C ASP A 110 -9.67 -9.45 -1.38
N LEU A 111 -9.82 -10.76 -1.52
CA LEU A 111 -8.88 -11.62 -2.22
C LEU A 111 -8.98 -11.50 -3.75
N ASP A 112 -9.03 -10.26 -4.26
CA ASP A 112 -9.04 -9.98 -5.69
C ASP A 112 -7.87 -10.67 -6.41
N ALA A 113 -8.19 -11.56 -7.34
CA ALA A 113 -7.22 -12.36 -8.06
C ALA A 113 -6.27 -11.52 -8.94
N GLY A 114 -6.75 -10.42 -9.51
CA GLY A 114 -5.95 -9.49 -10.30
C GLY A 114 -4.92 -8.75 -9.44
N ILE A 115 -5.33 -8.27 -8.27
CA ILE A 115 -4.41 -7.61 -7.32
C ILE A 115 -3.35 -8.61 -6.84
N ILE A 116 -3.75 -9.84 -6.51
CA ILE A 116 -2.82 -10.89 -6.07
C ILE A 116 -1.79 -11.20 -7.15
N ARG A 117 -2.22 -11.38 -8.41
CA ARG A 117 -1.33 -11.65 -9.54
C ARG A 117 -0.32 -10.54 -9.77
N ASP A 118 -0.81 -9.29 -9.87
CA ASP A 118 0.03 -8.13 -10.18
C ASP A 118 1.01 -7.86 -9.01
N THR A 119 0.56 -8.01 -7.77
CA THR A 119 1.41 -7.92 -6.57
C THR A 119 2.50 -8.99 -6.56
N LYS A 120 2.17 -10.24 -6.95
CA LYS A 120 3.17 -11.31 -7.04
C LYS A 120 4.27 -10.97 -8.04
N THR A 121 3.92 -10.41 -9.20
CA THR A 121 4.88 -9.92 -10.20
C THR A 121 5.82 -8.86 -9.61
N ILE A 122 5.28 -7.88 -8.88
CA ILE A 122 6.06 -6.84 -8.21
C ILE A 122 7.05 -7.44 -7.21
N LEU A 123 6.58 -8.32 -6.32
CA LEU A 123 7.40 -8.94 -5.27
C LEU A 123 8.56 -9.76 -5.85
N GLN A 124 8.28 -10.53 -6.90
CA GLN A 124 9.27 -11.35 -7.59
C GLN A 124 10.32 -10.48 -8.31
N ALA A 125 9.90 -9.44 -9.03
CA ALA A 125 10.80 -8.53 -9.73
C ALA A 125 11.69 -7.72 -8.78
N LEU A 126 11.19 -7.33 -7.60
CA LEU A 126 11.96 -6.67 -6.54
C LEU A 126 12.78 -7.65 -5.68
N GLN A 127 12.55 -8.95 -5.81
CA GLN A 127 13.14 -9.99 -4.93
C GLN A 127 12.95 -9.67 -3.44
N VAL A 128 11.72 -9.27 -3.08
CA VAL A 128 11.39 -8.87 -1.72
C VAL A 128 11.57 -10.05 -0.77
N LYS A 129 12.24 -9.78 0.37
CA LYS A 129 12.43 -10.74 1.47
C LYS A 129 11.74 -10.23 2.73
N GLY A 130 11.04 -11.12 3.42
CA GLY A 130 10.29 -10.77 4.63
C GLY A 130 8.97 -10.06 4.36
N ALA A 131 8.53 -9.26 5.32
CA ALA A 131 7.27 -8.54 5.26
C ALA A 131 7.34 -7.31 4.37
N SER A 132 6.27 -7.07 3.61
CA SER A 132 6.10 -5.86 2.83
C SER A 132 4.63 -5.45 2.73
N THR A 133 4.43 -4.19 2.37
CA THR A 133 3.10 -3.63 2.17
C THR A 133 3.08 -2.85 0.87
N ILE A 134 2.13 -3.15 -0.01
CA ILE A 134 1.97 -2.49 -1.30
C ILE A 134 0.64 -1.74 -1.31
N GLN A 135 0.61 -0.57 -1.93
CA GLN A 135 -0.61 0.23 -2.05
C GLN A 135 -0.97 0.42 -3.52
N LEU A 136 -2.27 0.42 -3.79
CA LEU A 136 -2.81 0.66 -5.13
C LEU A 136 -4.21 1.29 -5.04
N ILE A 137 -4.65 1.81 -6.17
CA ILE A 137 -6.02 2.27 -6.41
C ILE A 137 -6.60 1.40 -7.54
N LYS A 138 -7.74 0.78 -7.29
CA LYS A 138 -8.50 0.01 -8.27
C LYS A 138 -9.67 0.85 -8.77
N THR A 139 -9.70 1.11 -10.06
CA THR A 139 -10.77 1.89 -10.71
C THR A 139 -12.02 1.02 -10.96
N LYS A 140 -13.14 1.66 -11.31
CA LYS A 140 -14.40 0.97 -11.62
C LYS A 140 -14.30 0.07 -12.87
N ASP A 141 -13.40 0.38 -13.79
CA ASP A 141 -13.09 -0.41 -14.99
C ASP A 141 -11.97 -1.46 -14.75
N ASP A 142 -11.76 -1.84 -13.49
CA ASP A 142 -10.84 -2.90 -13.04
C ASP A 142 -9.35 -2.63 -13.32
N LYS A 143 -8.94 -1.39 -13.62
CA LYS A 143 -7.53 -1.03 -13.70
C LYS A 143 -6.94 -0.86 -12.30
N ARG A 144 -5.72 -1.36 -12.09
CA ARG A 144 -5.01 -1.40 -10.82
C ARG A 144 -3.75 -0.55 -10.91
N PHE A 145 -3.81 0.65 -10.32
CA PHE A 145 -2.70 1.61 -10.31
C PHE A 145 -1.90 1.49 -9.02
N PHE A 146 -0.73 0.89 -9.09
CA PHE A 146 0.15 0.73 -7.94
C PHE A 146 0.89 2.03 -7.64
N THR A 147 0.93 2.41 -6.36
CA THR A 147 1.38 3.74 -5.93
C THR A 147 2.58 3.72 -4.98
N GLU A 148 2.79 2.62 -4.23
CA GLU A 148 3.82 2.56 -3.20
C GLU A 148 4.17 1.12 -2.82
N VAL A 149 5.45 0.89 -2.48
CA VAL A 149 5.95 -0.34 -1.85
C VAL A 149 6.70 0.02 -0.59
N ASN A 150 6.32 -0.57 0.53
CA ASN A 150 6.96 -0.43 1.84
C ASN A 150 7.51 -1.78 2.29
N LEU A 151 8.82 -1.89 2.51
CA LEU A 151 9.49 -3.14 2.92
C LEU A 151 9.39 -3.35 4.44
N ARG A 152 8.17 -3.36 4.94
CA ARG A 152 7.81 -3.53 6.35
C ARG A 152 6.36 -3.93 6.51
N PHE A 153 5.97 -4.36 7.69
CA PHE A 153 4.55 -4.50 8.03
C PHE A 153 3.82 -3.16 7.92
N GLY A 154 2.63 -3.17 7.35
CA GLY A 154 1.69 -2.04 7.37
C GLY A 154 1.13 -1.80 8.78
N GLY A 155 0.68 -0.56 9.06
CA GLY A 155 0.09 -0.22 10.37
C GLY A 155 -1.16 -1.02 10.72
N VAL A 156 -1.79 -1.67 9.73
CA VAL A 156 -3.03 -2.46 9.87
C VAL A 156 -2.81 -3.92 9.42
N ALA A 157 -1.56 -4.40 9.43
CA ALA A 157 -1.23 -5.79 9.07
C ALA A 157 -1.90 -6.82 9.99
N MET A 158 -2.38 -6.39 11.17
CA MET A 158 -3.15 -7.24 12.10
C MET A 158 -4.40 -7.82 11.46
N LEU A 159 -5.05 -7.13 10.51
CA LEU A 159 -6.18 -7.68 9.77
C LEU A 159 -5.75 -8.90 8.93
N GLY A 160 -4.65 -8.80 8.18
CA GLY A 160 -4.10 -9.92 7.43
C GLY A 160 -3.72 -11.11 8.32
N ILE A 161 -3.18 -10.84 9.52
CA ILE A 161 -2.84 -11.88 10.50
C ILE A 161 -4.11 -12.53 11.04
N ALA A 162 -5.08 -11.75 11.51
CA ALA A 162 -6.32 -12.22 12.11
C ALA A 162 -7.22 -12.96 11.10
N SER A 163 -7.15 -12.59 9.81
CA SER A 163 -7.89 -13.28 8.76
C SER A 163 -7.34 -14.67 8.42
N GLY A 164 -6.16 -15.06 8.93
CA GLY A 164 -5.54 -16.37 8.69
C GLY A 164 -4.17 -16.33 8.01
N GLY A 165 -3.61 -15.14 7.74
CA GLY A 165 -2.29 -14.99 7.12
C GLY A 165 -1.13 -15.53 7.95
N ASN A 166 -1.26 -15.52 9.28
CA ASN A 166 -0.30 -16.07 10.25
C ASN A 166 1.17 -15.66 9.97
N PHE A 167 1.40 -14.39 9.66
CA PHE A 167 2.73 -13.90 9.28
C PHE A 167 3.79 -14.16 10.37
N ALA A 168 3.44 -13.93 11.65
CA ALA A 168 4.36 -14.15 12.77
C ALA A 168 4.78 -15.62 12.89
N GLY A 169 3.82 -16.56 12.85
CA GLY A 169 4.10 -17.99 12.88
C GLY A 169 4.98 -18.44 11.72
N LYS A 170 4.70 -17.95 10.50
CA LYS A 170 5.50 -18.25 9.31
C LYS A 170 6.93 -17.72 9.42
N ILE A 171 7.13 -16.55 10.01
CA ILE A 171 8.48 -16.00 10.26
C ILE A 171 9.24 -16.90 11.24
N VAL A 172 8.60 -17.36 12.32
CA VAL A 172 9.21 -18.32 13.26
C VAL A 172 9.56 -19.62 12.55
N ASP A 173 8.66 -20.17 11.75
CA ASP A 173 8.91 -21.38 10.98
C ASP A 173 10.11 -21.23 10.01
N MET A 174 10.22 -20.07 9.33
CA MET A 174 11.38 -19.77 8.48
C MET A 174 12.70 -19.70 9.28
N LEU A 175 12.67 -19.08 10.47
CA LEU A 175 13.85 -19.03 11.36
C LEU A 175 14.26 -20.42 11.87
N GLN A 176 13.32 -21.35 11.98
CA GLN A 176 13.57 -22.76 12.29
C GLN A 176 14.00 -23.60 11.08
N GLY A 177 14.20 -22.98 9.92
CA GLY A 177 14.63 -23.65 8.70
C GLY A 177 13.52 -24.43 7.97
N LYS A 178 12.25 -24.27 8.35
CA LYS A 178 11.13 -24.92 7.66
C LYS A 178 10.92 -24.29 6.28
N ARG A 179 10.67 -25.16 5.29
CA ARG A 179 10.28 -24.73 3.94
C ARG A 179 8.77 -24.47 3.91
N LEU A 180 8.39 -23.26 3.49
CA LEU A 180 7.00 -22.86 3.36
C LEU A 180 6.63 -22.68 1.88
N GLN A 181 5.33 -22.76 1.59
CA GLN A 181 4.77 -22.53 0.27
C GLN A 181 3.74 -21.40 0.30
N PHE A 182 3.42 -20.85 -0.87
CA PHE A 182 2.35 -19.87 -1.00
C PHE A 182 1.03 -20.43 -0.48
N ALA A 183 0.42 -19.72 0.47
CA ALA A 183 -0.77 -20.19 1.16
C ALA A 183 -1.71 -19.05 1.52
N ASN A 184 -2.62 -18.72 0.59
CA ASN A 184 -3.76 -17.83 0.86
C ASN A 184 -5.05 -18.59 1.16
N HIS A 185 -5.08 -19.92 1.02
CA HIS A 185 -6.28 -20.74 1.21
C HIS A 185 -6.85 -20.71 2.64
N SER A 186 -6.03 -20.36 3.63
CA SER A 186 -6.47 -20.20 5.02
C SER A 186 -6.99 -18.78 5.33
N VAL A 187 -6.84 -17.83 4.40
CA VAL A 187 -7.24 -16.44 4.61
C VAL A 187 -8.74 -16.30 4.35
N LYS A 188 -9.43 -15.70 5.31
CA LYS A 188 -10.88 -15.44 5.24
C LYS A 188 -11.14 -14.20 4.41
N ASP A 189 -11.70 -14.38 3.22
CA ASP A 189 -12.19 -13.30 2.40
C ASP A 189 -13.36 -12.57 3.05
N GLY A 190 -13.51 -11.27 2.83
CA GLY A 190 -14.53 -10.45 3.45
C GLY A 190 -14.34 -10.19 4.96
N TYR A 191 -13.24 -10.65 5.58
CA TYR A 191 -12.99 -10.43 7.01
C TYR A 191 -12.75 -8.95 7.28
N VAL A 192 -13.50 -8.37 8.23
CA VAL A 192 -13.53 -6.92 8.51
C VAL A 192 -12.81 -6.59 9.81
N MET A 193 -12.05 -5.50 9.79
CA MET A 193 -11.48 -4.88 10.97
C MET A 193 -12.06 -3.47 11.13
N VAL A 194 -12.41 -3.14 12.38
CA VAL A 194 -12.71 -1.78 12.82
C VAL A 194 -11.79 -1.45 13.97
N ALA A 195 -11.01 -0.37 13.85
CA ALA A 195 -10.19 0.16 14.93
C ALA A 195 -10.98 1.23 15.71
N TYR A 196 -10.90 1.19 17.01
CA TYR A 196 -11.52 2.18 17.91
C TYR A 196 -10.58 2.52 19.06
N LEU A 197 -10.69 3.74 19.58
CA LEU A 197 -9.98 4.15 20.77
C LEU A 197 -10.64 3.53 22.00
N ASN A 198 -9.81 3.01 22.90
CA ASN A 198 -10.23 2.56 24.23
C ASN A 198 -9.42 3.32 25.28
N HIS A 199 -10.07 3.67 26.38
CA HIS A 199 -9.44 4.38 27.49
C HIS A 199 -9.20 3.41 28.66
N HIS A 200 -7.95 3.37 29.14
CA HIS A 200 -7.59 2.67 30.35
C HIS A 200 -7.28 3.70 31.43
N PHE A 201 -7.93 3.54 32.59
CA PHE A 201 -7.71 4.38 33.75
C PHE A 201 -6.92 3.60 34.79
N TYR A 202 -5.90 4.18 35.35
CA TYR A 202 -5.12 3.62 36.45
C TYR A 202 -4.76 4.73 37.45
N ASP A 203 -4.71 4.36 38.71
CA ASP A 203 -4.15 5.25 39.76
C ASP A 203 -2.63 5.03 39.80
N PRO A 204 -1.81 6.06 39.55
CA PRO A 204 -0.36 5.91 39.58
C PRO A 204 0.21 5.68 40.99
N ASN A 205 -0.61 5.78 42.03
CA ASN A 205 -0.23 5.57 43.42
C ASN A 205 -0.64 4.19 43.96
N HIS A 206 -1.21 3.33 43.09
CA HIS A 206 -1.61 1.95 43.43
C HIS A 206 -1.05 0.93 42.46
#